data_917287d805a942029cf8cd6867576419
#
_entry.id   917287d805a942029cf8cd6867576419
#
_cell.length_a   1.000
_cell.length_b   1.000
_cell.length_c   1.000
_cell.angle_alpha   90.00
_cell.angle_beta   90.00
_cell.angle_gamma   90.00
#
_symmetry.space_group_name_H-M   'P 1'
#
loop_
_entity.id
_entity.type
_entity.pdbx_description
1 polymer ?
#
loop_
_entity_poly.entity_id
_entity_poly.type
_entity_poly.pdbx_seq_one_letter_code
_entity_poly.pdbx_strand_id
1 'polypeptide(L)'
;NMNLVVDLFCLLAGLTVVTCDRVYVHPFNLFSFNESDCDKLEKLVQEGKTIVPVSIESQTTPNYEGGMNDNNKLEAPSLSTWGEKERSYLSDLVYVLGMRFYSALQKAQKGQNVLLSPTSLYSSLVSFYLGASNQTALDLQGLLGFVPPSGNPDCTSTAVGSNFLSSLRTIERLVKSGDEELLFSKTLSLFCAPGIALFQLFMENLLPSADAFYARAVDFANPGEAAKQINAFVEARSEGQSDAWLADIDPSSQLLFAVDVRLAVNVKQAFLLKEPQEFWVDSDTKVLVPMLSVTGTFKYQTDASGTFSMLEVPIGRTALLVLLQPVAGSDLEHLESQLSWQSSAWLQRLSPREIKLKLPALTLEDSSDLQELLADMELPALLGKGADFSKISNASLTVGKVINKAFFKLASDGTDQPEDPAAQKEDGVYLDVTLNKPFLFAVFEKQSRAMLFLGRVVNPLHE
;
A
#
# COMPACT_ATOMS: atom_id res chain seq x y z
N ASN A 1 36.48 -32.62 24.38
CA ASN A 1 35.82 -32.91 23.09
C ASN A 1 34.34 -32.49 23.02
N MET A 2 33.79 -31.99 24.15
CA MET A 2 32.40 -31.45 24.19
C MET A 2 32.28 -30.09 23.55
N ASN A 3 33.35 -29.28 23.59
CA ASN A 3 33.36 -27.95 22.97
C ASN A 3 33.33 -27.99 21.42
N LEU A 4 33.93 -29.02 20.81
CA LEU A 4 33.95 -29.18 19.35
C LEU A 4 32.57 -29.50 18.75
N VAL A 5 31.73 -30.19 19.51
CA VAL A 5 30.36 -30.54 19.10
C VAL A 5 29.43 -29.32 19.22
N VAL A 6 29.62 -28.47 20.23
CA VAL A 6 28.86 -27.23 20.41
C VAL A 6 29.24 -26.24 19.34
N ASP A 7 30.52 -26.09 19.01
CA ASP A 7 30.99 -25.21 17.94
C ASP A 7 30.51 -25.67 16.55
N LEU A 8 30.43 -26.98 16.32
CA LEU A 8 29.89 -27.53 15.09
C LEU A 8 28.36 -27.32 14.97
N PHE A 9 27.64 -27.41 16.10
CA PHE A 9 26.20 -27.12 16.16
C PHE A 9 25.91 -25.63 15.95
N CYS A 10 26.72 -24.74 16.48
CA CYS A 10 26.62 -23.30 16.25
C CYS A 10 26.97 -22.91 14.80
N LEU A 11 27.94 -23.59 14.18
CA LEU A 11 28.30 -23.41 12.78
C LEU A 11 27.20 -23.94 11.83
N LEU A 12 26.59 -25.09 12.15
CA LEU A 12 25.46 -25.61 11.37
C LEU A 12 24.19 -24.79 11.55
N ALA A 13 23.93 -24.27 12.75
CA ALA A 13 22.83 -23.33 12.97
C ALA A 13 23.05 -21.98 12.24
N GLY A 14 24.32 -21.52 12.16
CA GLY A 14 24.69 -20.33 11.42
C GLY A 14 24.58 -20.47 9.90
N LEU A 15 24.83 -21.68 9.36
CA LEU A 15 24.72 -21.96 7.92
C LEU A 15 23.27 -22.14 7.43
N THR A 16 22.34 -22.42 8.34
CA THR A 16 20.90 -22.51 8.00
C THR A 16 20.19 -21.13 7.99
N VAL A 17 20.86 -20.07 8.45
CA VAL A 17 20.29 -18.71 8.49
C VAL A 17 20.44 -17.95 7.16
N VAL A 18 21.26 -18.44 6.22
CA VAL A 18 21.63 -17.67 5.00
C VAL A 18 20.66 -17.86 3.83
N THR A 19 19.68 -18.77 3.93
CA THR A 19 18.70 -18.98 2.84
C THR A 19 17.25 -18.98 3.30
N CYS A 20 16.93 -18.26 4.37
CA CYS A 20 15.56 -18.17 4.83
C CYS A 20 14.96 -16.82 4.44
N ASP A 21 14.49 -16.73 3.22
CA ASP A 21 13.53 -15.74 2.73
C ASP A 21 12.13 -15.99 3.35
N ARG A 22 12.14 -16.43 4.62
CA ARG A 22 10.91 -16.70 5.37
C ARG A 22 10.41 -15.40 5.96
N VAL A 23 9.25 -14.96 5.48
CA VAL A 23 8.42 -14.01 6.20
C VAL A 23 8.32 -14.47 7.65
N TYR A 24 8.60 -13.58 8.61
CA TYR A 24 8.43 -13.87 10.02
C TYR A 24 6.96 -14.17 10.29
N VAL A 25 6.64 -15.41 10.57
CA VAL A 25 5.29 -15.85 10.88
C VAL A 25 5.09 -15.75 12.40
N HIS A 26 4.24 -14.82 12.83
CA HIS A 26 3.94 -14.66 14.25
C HIS A 26 3.03 -15.79 14.74
N PRO A 27 3.30 -16.43 15.90
CA PRO A 27 2.54 -17.59 16.36
C PRO A 27 1.15 -17.26 16.94
N PHE A 28 0.71 -16.01 16.94
CA PHE A 28 -0.61 -15.64 17.48
C PHE A 28 -1.72 -15.77 16.45
N ASN A 29 -2.82 -16.40 16.84
CA ASN A 29 -4.06 -16.40 16.07
C ASN A 29 -4.63 -14.99 16.03
N LEU A 30 -4.51 -14.32 14.88
CA LEU A 30 -5.09 -12.98 14.68
C LEU A 30 -6.61 -13.01 14.70
N PHE A 31 -7.19 -14.11 14.27
CA PHE A 31 -8.63 -14.28 14.18
C PHE A 31 -9.01 -15.67 14.66
N SER A 32 -9.76 -15.74 15.73
CA SER A 32 -10.47 -16.94 16.09
C SER A 32 -11.81 -16.97 15.34
N PHE A 33 -12.09 -18.04 14.63
CA PHE A 33 -13.42 -18.31 14.11
C PHE A 33 -13.89 -19.70 14.59
N ASN A 34 -15.21 -19.87 14.69
CA ASN A 34 -15.78 -21.15 15.08
C ASN A 34 -15.90 -22.07 13.86
N GLU A 35 -15.66 -23.38 14.03
CA GLU A 35 -15.92 -24.38 12.99
C GLU A 35 -17.38 -24.30 12.46
N SER A 36 -18.33 -23.95 13.33
CA SER A 36 -19.73 -23.71 12.92
C SER A 36 -19.91 -22.57 11.91
N ASP A 37 -18.98 -21.65 11.80
CA ASP A 37 -19.00 -20.58 10.81
C ASP A 37 -18.52 -21.08 9.45
N CYS A 38 -17.65 -22.09 9.44
CA CYS A 38 -17.24 -22.79 8.23
C CYS A 38 -18.42 -23.50 7.57
N ASP A 39 -19.24 -24.22 8.35
CA ASP A 39 -20.43 -24.92 7.83
C ASP A 39 -21.42 -23.93 7.18
N LYS A 40 -21.55 -22.74 7.73
CA LYS A 40 -22.41 -21.68 7.17
C LYS A 40 -21.81 -21.13 5.87
N LEU A 41 -20.49 -20.88 5.84
CA LEU A 41 -19.81 -20.37 4.65
C LEU A 41 -19.82 -21.39 3.53
N GLU A 42 -19.60 -22.68 3.80
CA GLU A 42 -19.70 -23.75 2.81
C GLU A 42 -21.11 -23.86 2.20
N LYS A 43 -22.16 -23.71 3.01
CA LYS A 43 -23.54 -23.66 2.51
C LYS A 43 -23.78 -22.47 1.59
N LEU A 44 -23.28 -21.29 1.96
CA LEU A 44 -23.42 -20.08 1.14
C LEU A 44 -22.69 -20.23 -0.20
N VAL A 45 -21.52 -20.87 -0.22
CA VAL A 45 -20.79 -21.18 -1.45
C VAL A 45 -21.55 -22.21 -2.30
N GLN A 46 -22.16 -23.23 -1.68
CA GLN A 46 -22.95 -24.24 -2.39
C GLN A 46 -24.27 -23.70 -2.94
N GLU A 47 -24.88 -22.69 -2.36
CA GLU A 47 -26.07 -22.00 -2.88
C GLU A 47 -25.77 -21.20 -4.16
N GLY A 48 -24.49 -20.96 -4.47
CA GLY A 48 -23.93 -20.68 -5.79
C GLY A 48 -24.54 -19.50 -6.56
N LYS A 49 -25.03 -18.46 -5.86
CA LYS A 49 -25.48 -17.24 -6.54
C LYS A 49 -24.30 -16.57 -7.22
N THR A 50 -24.44 -16.35 -8.52
CA THR A 50 -23.42 -15.70 -9.33
C THR A 50 -23.92 -14.42 -9.97
N ILE A 51 -23.01 -13.53 -10.27
CA ILE A 51 -23.25 -12.26 -10.96
C ILE A 51 -22.38 -12.28 -12.22
N VAL A 52 -22.99 -12.02 -13.37
CA VAL A 52 -22.26 -11.80 -14.62
C VAL A 52 -22.09 -10.29 -14.81
N PRO A 53 -20.85 -9.77 -14.80
CA PRO A 53 -20.62 -8.36 -15.01
C PRO A 53 -21.15 -7.88 -16.37
N VAL A 54 -21.72 -6.67 -16.40
CA VAL A 54 -22.17 -6.05 -17.64
C VAL A 54 -20.97 -5.57 -18.47
N SER A 55 -21.16 -5.42 -19.79
CA SER A 55 -20.11 -4.89 -20.65
C SER A 55 -19.59 -3.53 -20.16
N ILE A 56 -18.29 -3.29 -20.32
CA ILE A 56 -17.65 -2.01 -20.02
C ILE A 56 -18.27 -0.82 -20.77
N GLU A 57 -18.84 -1.08 -21.94
CA GLU A 57 -19.52 -0.08 -22.75
C GLU A 57 -20.96 0.22 -22.28
N SER A 58 -21.48 -0.58 -21.35
CA SER A 58 -22.84 -0.43 -20.85
C SER A 58 -23.01 0.89 -20.10
N GLN A 59 -24.06 1.61 -20.42
CA GLN A 59 -24.48 2.82 -19.71
C GLN A 59 -25.25 2.51 -18.42
N THR A 60 -25.64 1.25 -18.20
CA THR A 60 -26.36 0.84 -17.01
C THR A 60 -25.38 0.68 -15.83
N THR A 61 -25.74 1.24 -14.67
CA THR A 61 -25.00 1.03 -13.43
C THR A 61 -25.67 -0.13 -12.68
N PRO A 62 -25.01 -1.28 -12.53
CA PRO A 62 -25.55 -2.40 -11.75
C PRO A 62 -25.67 -2.04 -10.26
N ASN A 63 -26.58 -2.70 -9.56
CA ASN A 63 -26.84 -2.44 -8.13
C ASN A 63 -25.65 -2.74 -7.21
N TYR A 64 -24.66 -3.50 -7.69
CA TYR A 64 -23.43 -3.82 -6.96
C TYR A 64 -22.27 -2.85 -7.25
N GLU A 65 -22.49 -1.82 -8.06
CA GLU A 65 -21.47 -0.82 -8.38
C GLU A 65 -21.79 0.54 -7.77
N GLY A 66 -20.75 1.35 -7.66
CA GLY A 66 -20.83 2.71 -7.22
C GLY A 66 -20.12 2.97 -5.90
N GLY A 67 -20.23 4.18 -5.41
CA GLY A 67 -19.72 4.58 -4.09
C GLY A 67 -20.61 4.01 -2.98
N MET A 68 -20.00 3.62 -1.90
CA MET A 68 -20.73 3.18 -0.71
C MET A 68 -21.60 4.33 -0.18
N ASN A 69 -22.91 4.22 -0.35
CA ASN A 69 -23.84 5.00 0.48
C ASN A 69 -23.67 4.52 1.93
N ASP A 70 -23.44 5.45 2.86
CA ASP A 70 -23.32 5.18 4.30
C ASP A 70 -24.50 4.41 4.91
N ASN A 71 -25.58 4.24 4.17
CA ASN A 71 -26.81 3.58 4.60
C ASN A 71 -26.80 2.04 4.42
N ASN A 72 -25.87 1.46 3.66
CA ASN A 72 -25.67 0.01 3.58
C ASN A 72 -24.57 -0.45 4.55
N LYS A 73 -24.77 -0.15 5.82
CA LYS A 73 -24.00 -0.73 6.90
C LYS A 73 -24.35 -2.22 7.05
N LEU A 74 -23.66 -3.09 6.34
CA LEU A 74 -23.22 -4.32 6.98
C LEU A 74 -22.28 -3.84 8.10
N GLU A 75 -22.67 -4.07 9.34
CA GLU A 75 -21.85 -3.73 10.52
C GLU A 75 -20.51 -4.45 10.37
N ALA A 76 -19.55 -3.75 9.77
CA ALA A 76 -18.17 -4.19 9.85
C ALA A 76 -17.82 -4.28 11.35
N PRO A 77 -17.17 -5.35 11.79
CA PRO A 77 -16.73 -5.44 13.17
C PRO A 77 -15.99 -4.16 13.51
N SER A 78 -16.51 -3.40 14.47
CA SER A 78 -15.91 -2.13 14.86
C SER A 78 -14.47 -2.41 15.31
N LEU A 79 -13.52 -1.52 15.01
CA LEU A 79 -12.15 -1.59 15.57
C LEU A 79 -12.15 -1.70 17.10
N SER A 80 -13.26 -1.37 17.74
CA SER A 80 -13.47 -1.57 19.18
C SER A 80 -13.39 -3.03 19.61
N THR A 81 -13.60 -4.00 18.70
CA THR A 81 -13.46 -5.43 18.97
C THR A 81 -12.02 -5.94 18.79
N TRP A 82 -11.17 -5.15 18.13
CA TRP A 82 -9.75 -5.48 17.97
C TRP A 82 -8.93 -4.85 19.07
N GLY A 83 -8.18 -5.66 19.79
CA GLY A 83 -7.19 -5.19 20.74
C GLY A 83 -6.07 -4.40 20.05
N GLU A 84 -5.34 -3.60 20.83
CA GLU A 84 -4.18 -2.85 20.35
C GLU A 84 -3.10 -3.78 19.72
N LYS A 85 -2.98 -5.01 20.26
CA LYS A 85 -2.03 -6.03 19.79
C LYS A 85 -2.34 -6.52 18.38
N GLU A 86 -3.61 -6.77 18.06
CA GLU A 86 -4.04 -7.25 16.74
C GLU A 86 -3.83 -6.18 15.68
N ARG A 87 -4.08 -4.90 15.99
CA ARG A 87 -3.82 -3.76 15.11
C ARG A 87 -2.34 -3.59 14.83
N SER A 88 -1.52 -3.64 15.87
CA SER A 88 -0.06 -3.57 15.75
C SER A 88 0.48 -4.70 14.88
N TYR A 89 -0.03 -5.90 15.06
CA TYR A 89 0.41 -7.06 14.29
C TYR A 89 0.06 -6.97 12.80
N LEU A 90 -1.17 -6.56 12.45
CA LEU A 90 -1.55 -6.33 11.05
C LEU A 90 -0.65 -5.25 10.42
N SER A 91 -0.36 -4.19 11.16
CA SER A 91 0.52 -3.12 10.70
C SER A 91 1.95 -3.61 10.44
N ASP A 92 2.45 -4.52 11.28
CA ASP A 92 3.76 -5.14 11.09
C ASP A 92 3.78 -6.05 9.85
N LEU A 93 2.72 -6.83 9.60
CA LEU A 93 2.59 -7.63 8.38
C LEU A 93 2.59 -6.77 7.12
N VAL A 94 1.80 -5.69 7.12
CA VAL A 94 1.76 -4.71 6.01
C VAL A 94 3.13 -4.06 5.81
N TYR A 95 3.81 -3.69 6.90
CA TYR A 95 5.14 -3.10 6.85
C TYR A 95 6.16 -4.05 6.21
N VAL A 96 6.28 -5.28 6.72
CA VAL A 96 7.26 -6.27 6.25
C VAL A 96 7.07 -6.54 4.76
N LEU A 97 5.83 -6.79 4.32
CA LEU A 97 5.55 -7.07 2.92
C LEU A 97 5.75 -5.83 2.04
N GLY A 98 5.35 -4.65 2.52
CA GLY A 98 5.56 -3.38 1.84
C GLY A 98 7.04 -3.08 1.61
N MET A 99 7.89 -3.33 2.58
CA MET A 99 9.34 -3.18 2.46
C MET A 99 9.96 -4.18 1.47
N ARG A 100 9.45 -5.41 1.39
CA ARG A 100 9.87 -6.39 0.38
C ARG A 100 9.51 -5.92 -1.04
N PHE A 101 8.30 -5.42 -1.25
CA PHE A 101 7.89 -4.83 -2.54
C PHE A 101 8.73 -3.60 -2.89
N TYR A 102 8.99 -2.74 -1.92
CA TYR A 102 9.87 -1.60 -2.12
C TYR A 102 11.27 -2.02 -2.58
N SER A 103 11.83 -3.07 -1.97
CA SER A 103 13.14 -3.61 -2.37
C SER A 103 13.17 -4.12 -3.81
N ALA A 104 12.09 -4.74 -4.27
CA ALA A 104 11.97 -5.17 -5.67
C ALA A 104 11.89 -3.98 -6.61
N LEU A 105 10.99 -3.02 -6.34
CA LEU A 105 10.82 -1.81 -7.14
C LEU A 105 12.08 -0.94 -7.22
N GLN A 106 12.76 -0.73 -6.09
CA GLN A 106 13.98 0.07 -6.04
C GLN A 106 15.09 -0.49 -6.96
N LYS A 107 15.17 -1.82 -7.07
CA LYS A 107 16.13 -2.49 -7.97
C LYS A 107 15.73 -2.34 -9.45
N ALA A 108 14.42 -2.50 -9.74
CA ALA A 108 13.89 -2.39 -11.09
C ALA A 108 13.93 -0.94 -11.61
N GLN A 109 13.64 0.04 -10.76
CA GLN A 109 13.55 1.47 -11.09
C GLN A 109 14.75 2.26 -10.57
N LYS A 110 15.97 1.75 -10.78
CA LYS A 110 17.20 2.40 -10.29
C LYS A 110 17.31 3.85 -10.77
N GLY A 111 17.52 4.78 -9.82
CA GLY A 111 17.68 6.21 -10.11
C GLY A 111 16.38 6.95 -10.47
N GLN A 112 15.22 6.34 -10.28
CA GLN A 112 13.92 6.95 -10.54
C GLN A 112 13.16 7.17 -9.22
N ASN A 113 12.12 7.99 -9.27
CA ASN A 113 11.14 8.04 -8.19
C ASN A 113 10.46 6.69 -8.05
N VAL A 114 10.03 6.34 -6.85
CA VAL A 114 9.26 5.14 -6.54
C VAL A 114 8.13 5.53 -5.61
N LEU A 115 6.94 5.03 -5.88
CA LEU A 115 5.79 5.20 -5.00
C LEU A 115 5.02 3.88 -4.93
N LEU A 116 4.68 3.46 -3.73
CA LEU A 116 3.78 2.34 -3.51
C LEU A 116 2.90 2.56 -2.28
N SER A 117 1.78 1.86 -2.23
CA SER A 117 0.91 1.80 -1.05
C SER A 117 0.96 0.40 -0.46
N PRO A 118 1.70 0.18 0.65
CA PRO A 118 1.78 -1.12 1.30
C PRO A 118 0.42 -1.68 1.73
N THR A 119 -0.46 -0.85 2.28
CA THR A 119 -1.82 -1.27 2.64
C THR A 119 -2.64 -1.70 1.42
N SER A 120 -2.50 -1.01 0.28
CA SER A 120 -3.19 -1.37 -0.97
C SER A 120 -2.68 -2.67 -1.56
N LEU A 121 -1.37 -2.85 -1.64
CA LEU A 121 -0.74 -4.09 -2.12
C LEU A 121 -1.12 -5.29 -1.25
N TYR A 122 -1.07 -5.12 0.07
CA TYR A 122 -1.51 -6.15 1.02
C TYR A 122 -2.99 -6.48 0.84
N SER A 123 -3.84 -5.45 0.71
CA SER A 123 -5.29 -5.61 0.45
C SER A 123 -5.57 -6.37 -0.85
N SER A 124 -4.82 -6.11 -1.92
CA SER A 124 -4.94 -6.82 -3.20
C SER A 124 -4.62 -8.32 -3.04
N LEU A 125 -3.54 -8.66 -2.35
CA LEU A 125 -3.20 -10.06 -2.05
C LEU A 125 -4.25 -10.74 -1.18
N VAL A 126 -4.78 -10.05 -0.17
CA VAL A 126 -5.88 -10.57 0.67
C VAL A 126 -7.15 -10.79 -0.16
N SER A 127 -7.42 -9.95 -1.17
CA SER A 127 -8.55 -10.15 -2.08
C SER A 127 -8.43 -11.46 -2.87
N PHE A 128 -7.23 -11.77 -3.36
CA PHE A 128 -6.97 -13.07 -4.00
C PHE A 128 -6.98 -14.23 -3.01
N TYR A 129 -6.44 -14.03 -1.80
CA TYR A 129 -6.52 -15.04 -0.73
C TYR A 129 -7.97 -15.41 -0.38
N LEU A 130 -8.85 -14.42 -0.29
CA LEU A 130 -10.29 -14.62 -0.10
C LEU A 130 -10.92 -15.52 -1.16
N GLY A 131 -10.48 -15.37 -2.43
CA GLY A 131 -10.97 -16.14 -3.57
C GLY A 131 -10.23 -17.45 -3.84
N ALA A 132 -9.14 -17.71 -3.11
CA ALA A 132 -8.26 -18.85 -3.34
C ALA A 132 -8.72 -20.12 -2.59
N SER A 133 -8.40 -21.28 -3.16
CA SER A 133 -8.65 -22.58 -2.57
C SER A 133 -7.38 -23.43 -2.54
N ASN A 134 -7.40 -24.52 -1.78
CA ASN A 134 -6.35 -25.53 -1.73
C ASN A 134 -4.94 -24.96 -1.52
N GLN A 135 -3.97 -25.42 -2.32
CA GLN A 135 -2.56 -25.00 -2.21
C GLN A 135 -2.38 -23.50 -2.47
N THR A 136 -3.14 -22.91 -3.40
CA THR A 136 -3.08 -21.44 -3.67
C THR A 136 -3.41 -20.63 -2.42
N ALA A 137 -4.41 -21.03 -1.64
CA ALA A 137 -4.74 -20.37 -0.38
C ALA A 137 -3.60 -20.50 0.64
N LEU A 138 -2.95 -21.65 0.75
CA LEU A 138 -1.82 -21.87 1.65
C LEU A 138 -0.58 -21.04 1.25
N ASP A 139 -0.29 -20.96 -0.04
CA ASP A 139 0.84 -20.20 -0.57
C ASP A 139 0.67 -18.69 -0.36
N LEU A 140 -0.53 -18.18 -0.64
CA LEU A 140 -0.87 -16.77 -0.38
C LEU A 140 -0.82 -16.43 1.12
N GLN A 141 -1.30 -17.35 1.96
CA GLN A 141 -1.21 -17.20 3.41
C GLN A 141 0.25 -17.13 3.90
N GLY A 142 1.13 -17.94 3.34
CA GLY A 142 2.57 -17.90 3.61
C GLY A 142 3.18 -16.56 3.21
N LEU A 143 2.79 -16.01 2.06
CA LEU A 143 3.24 -14.69 1.61
C LEU A 143 2.71 -13.56 2.51
N LEU A 144 1.43 -13.61 2.89
CA LEU A 144 0.80 -12.64 3.78
C LEU A 144 1.36 -12.68 5.21
N GLY A 145 2.04 -13.77 5.57
CA GLY A 145 2.87 -13.86 6.77
C GLY A 145 2.13 -14.19 8.06
N PHE A 146 0.97 -14.82 8.00
CA PHE A 146 0.23 -15.21 9.20
C PHE A 146 0.01 -16.73 9.30
N VAL A 147 -0.20 -17.21 10.52
CA VAL A 147 -0.59 -18.61 10.79
C VAL A 147 -2.08 -18.62 11.11
N PRO A 148 -2.91 -19.32 10.34
CA PRO A 148 -4.31 -19.47 10.67
C PRO A 148 -4.50 -20.43 11.84
N PRO A 149 -5.64 -20.41 12.51
CA PRO A 149 -6.07 -21.52 13.33
C PRO A 149 -6.16 -22.79 12.47
N SER A 150 -5.88 -23.94 13.07
CA SER A 150 -6.02 -25.23 12.41
C SER A 150 -7.44 -25.41 11.84
N GLY A 151 -7.56 -25.78 10.56
CA GLY A 151 -8.85 -25.97 9.92
C GLY A 151 -8.74 -26.16 8.41
N ASN A 152 -9.89 -26.29 7.76
CA ASN A 152 -9.98 -26.36 6.31
C ASN A 152 -9.46 -25.07 5.67
N PRO A 153 -8.44 -25.12 4.79
CA PRO A 153 -7.84 -23.93 4.17
C PRO A 153 -8.87 -23.11 3.38
N ASP A 154 -9.89 -23.71 2.80
CA ASP A 154 -10.89 -23.03 2.01
C ASP A 154 -11.85 -22.20 2.86
N CYS A 155 -12.26 -22.71 4.01
CA CYS A 155 -13.01 -21.93 4.99
C CYS A 155 -12.15 -20.82 5.59
N THR A 156 -10.93 -21.15 5.99
CA THR A 156 -10.00 -20.22 6.62
C THR A 156 -9.75 -19.01 5.73
N SER A 157 -9.49 -19.20 4.44
CA SER A 157 -9.21 -18.08 3.54
C SER A 157 -10.41 -17.15 3.38
N THR A 158 -11.64 -17.68 3.37
CA THR A 158 -12.86 -16.85 3.29
C THR A 158 -13.07 -16.05 4.57
N ALA A 159 -13.04 -16.71 5.74
CA ALA A 159 -13.29 -16.05 7.02
C ALA A 159 -12.19 -15.04 7.38
N VAL A 160 -10.93 -15.46 7.28
CA VAL A 160 -9.77 -14.63 7.63
C VAL A 160 -9.59 -13.51 6.61
N GLY A 161 -9.72 -13.81 5.32
CA GLY A 161 -9.60 -12.82 4.25
C GLY A 161 -10.62 -11.67 4.39
N SER A 162 -11.87 -12.00 4.68
CA SER A 162 -12.93 -11.00 4.94
C SER A 162 -12.58 -10.12 6.16
N ASN A 163 -12.10 -10.70 7.24
CA ASN A 163 -11.68 -9.96 8.43
C ASN A 163 -10.50 -9.03 8.16
N PHE A 164 -9.50 -9.49 7.39
CA PHE A 164 -8.35 -8.65 7.01
C PHE A 164 -8.78 -7.45 6.16
N LEU A 165 -9.61 -7.67 5.14
CA LEU A 165 -10.12 -6.59 4.29
C LEU A 165 -10.90 -5.56 5.10
N SER A 166 -11.78 -6.02 5.99
CA SER A 166 -12.54 -5.15 6.89
C SER A 166 -11.64 -4.31 7.79
N SER A 167 -10.57 -4.89 8.29
CA SER A 167 -9.62 -4.22 9.18
C SER A 167 -8.77 -3.18 8.46
N LEU A 168 -8.26 -3.53 7.28
CA LEU A 168 -7.54 -2.58 6.43
C LEU A 168 -8.46 -1.42 6.04
N ARG A 169 -9.71 -1.71 5.70
CA ARG A 169 -10.71 -0.69 5.39
C ARG A 169 -10.97 0.24 6.57
N THR A 170 -10.99 -0.30 7.78
CA THR A 170 -11.16 0.52 8.98
C THR A 170 -9.97 1.46 9.20
N ILE A 171 -8.74 0.99 8.96
CA ILE A 171 -7.53 1.83 8.99
C ILE A 171 -7.64 2.98 7.97
N GLU A 172 -8.05 2.68 6.74
CA GLU A 172 -8.26 3.69 5.69
C GLU A 172 -9.34 4.71 6.06
N ARG A 173 -10.42 4.27 6.73
CA ARG A 173 -11.47 5.17 7.23
C ARG A 173 -11.00 6.09 8.35
N LEU A 174 -10.08 5.66 9.19
CA LEU A 174 -9.47 6.52 10.22
C LEU A 174 -8.75 7.72 9.59
N VAL A 175 -8.11 7.52 8.43
CA VAL A 175 -7.45 8.60 7.69
C VAL A 175 -8.46 9.63 7.20
N LYS A 176 -9.65 9.18 6.76
CA LYS A 176 -10.71 10.05 6.22
C LYS A 176 -11.50 10.81 7.27
N SER A 177 -11.51 10.36 8.52
CA SER A 177 -12.44 10.82 9.55
C SER A 177 -12.24 12.28 9.94
N GLY A 178 -12.90 13.20 9.22
CA GLY A 178 -13.04 14.60 9.57
C GLY A 178 -11.76 15.43 9.46
N ASP A 179 -10.90 15.09 8.54
CA ASP A 179 -9.65 15.80 8.30
C ASP A 179 -9.67 16.43 6.92
N GLU A 180 -9.78 17.78 6.87
CA GLU A 180 -9.74 18.55 5.63
C GLU A 180 -8.33 18.60 5.00
N GLU A 181 -7.30 18.26 5.78
CA GLU A 181 -5.92 18.23 5.31
C GLU A 181 -5.60 16.97 4.51
N LEU A 182 -6.37 15.89 4.73
CA LEU A 182 -6.13 14.59 4.13
C LEU A 182 -7.30 14.16 3.24
N LEU A 183 -7.04 14.09 1.95
CA LEU A 183 -8.00 13.57 0.97
C LEU A 183 -7.52 12.18 0.52
N PHE A 184 -8.10 11.15 1.10
CA PHE A 184 -7.80 9.76 0.77
C PHE A 184 -8.96 9.14 -0.01
N SER A 185 -8.66 8.46 -1.12
CA SER A 185 -9.64 7.69 -1.88
C SER A 185 -9.04 6.38 -2.37
N LYS A 186 -9.89 5.36 -2.52
CA LYS A 186 -9.53 4.06 -3.05
C LYS A 186 -10.64 3.53 -3.95
N THR A 187 -10.29 3.19 -5.17
CA THR A 187 -11.18 2.58 -6.16
C THR A 187 -10.68 1.18 -6.49
N LEU A 188 -11.59 0.23 -6.54
CA LEU A 188 -11.33 -1.15 -6.94
C LEU A 188 -12.11 -1.47 -8.21
N SER A 189 -11.45 -2.03 -9.21
CA SER A 189 -12.07 -2.44 -10.46
C SER A 189 -11.72 -3.89 -10.80
N LEU A 190 -12.74 -4.67 -11.16
CA LEU A 190 -12.61 -6.01 -11.71
C LEU A 190 -13.03 -5.99 -13.17
N PHE A 191 -12.17 -6.46 -14.05
CA PHE A 191 -12.48 -6.64 -15.47
C PHE A 191 -12.41 -8.12 -15.79
N CYS A 192 -13.50 -8.67 -16.33
CA CYS A 192 -13.64 -10.09 -16.63
C CYS A 192 -13.87 -10.32 -18.11
N ALA A 193 -13.46 -11.46 -18.63
CA ALA A 193 -13.86 -11.88 -19.96
C ALA A 193 -15.40 -12.02 -20.05
N PRO A 194 -16.03 -11.76 -21.21
CA PRO A 194 -17.48 -11.87 -21.37
C PRO A 194 -18.01 -13.25 -20.97
N GLY A 195 -19.11 -13.28 -20.23
CA GLY A 195 -19.75 -14.52 -19.78
C GLY A 195 -19.15 -15.14 -18.51
N ILE A 196 -18.05 -14.62 -17.97
CA ILE A 196 -17.53 -15.07 -16.67
C ILE A 196 -18.54 -14.69 -15.58
N ALA A 197 -18.99 -15.68 -14.83
CA ALA A 197 -19.87 -15.50 -13.68
C ALA A 197 -19.03 -15.49 -12.39
N LEU A 198 -19.15 -14.42 -11.63
CA LEU A 198 -18.46 -14.25 -10.34
C LEU A 198 -19.39 -14.64 -9.19
N PHE A 199 -18.88 -15.31 -8.18
CA PHE A 199 -19.68 -15.61 -6.99
C PHE A 199 -20.10 -14.34 -6.26
N GLN A 200 -21.38 -14.24 -5.94
CA GLN A 200 -21.93 -13.09 -5.22
C GLN A 200 -21.24 -12.87 -3.87
N LEU A 201 -20.98 -13.95 -3.13
CA LEU A 201 -20.29 -13.89 -1.84
C LEU A 201 -18.89 -13.24 -1.95
N PHE A 202 -18.13 -13.58 -3.00
CA PHE A 202 -16.83 -12.97 -3.26
C PHE A 202 -16.96 -11.47 -3.49
N MET A 203 -17.90 -11.08 -4.36
CA MET A 203 -18.17 -9.67 -4.66
C MET A 203 -18.61 -8.88 -3.43
N GLU A 204 -19.51 -9.43 -2.60
CA GLU A 204 -20.00 -8.80 -1.37
C GLU A 204 -18.90 -8.60 -0.34
N ASN A 205 -17.91 -9.48 -0.28
CA ASN A 205 -16.76 -9.32 0.60
C ASN A 205 -15.75 -8.26 0.09
N LEU A 206 -15.68 -8.04 -1.23
CA LEU A 206 -14.82 -7.02 -1.81
C LEU A 206 -15.41 -5.62 -1.76
N LEU A 207 -16.72 -5.48 -1.93
CA LEU A 207 -17.42 -4.19 -1.96
C LEU A 207 -17.00 -3.23 -0.82
N PRO A 208 -16.90 -3.67 0.45
CA PRO A 208 -16.51 -2.78 1.54
C PRO A 208 -15.04 -2.37 1.53
N SER A 209 -14.19 -2.98 0.70
CA SER A 209 -12.74 -2.77 0.73
C SER A 209 -12.26 -1.49 0.02
N ALA A 210 -13.17 -0.78 -0.66
CA ALA A 210 -12.86 0.47 -1.39
C ALA A 210 -14.00 1.50 -1.24
N ASP A 211 -13.76 2.73 -1.67
CA ASP A 211 -14.79 3.79 -1.70
C ASP A 211 -15.73 3.59 -2.88
N ALA A 212 -15.16 3.14 -3.99
CA ALA A 212 -15.91 2.79 -5.19
C ALA A 212 -15.45 1.42 -5.68
N PHE A 213 -16.41 0.62 -6.13
CA PHE A 213 -16.20 -0.71 -6.68
C PHE A 213 -16.89 -0.83 -8.03
N TYR A 214 -16.18 -1.39 -9.01
CA TYR A 214 -16.69 -1.64 -10.35
C TYR A 214 -16.37 -3.06 -10.80
N ALA A 215 -17.31 -3.71 -11.51
CA ALA A 215 -17.07 -4.98 -12.16
C ALA A 215 -17.63 -4.94 -13.59
N ARG A 216 -16.78 -5.11 -14.59
CA ARG A 216 -17.12 -4.97 -16.02
C ARG A 216 -16.61 -6.15 -16.83
N ALA A 217 -17.37 -6.51 -17.88
CA ALA A 217 -16.93 -7.46 -18.87
C ALA A 217 -16.19 -6.73 -20.00
N VAL A 218 -15.02 -7.28 -20.38
CA VAL A 218 -14.14 -6.75 -21.43
C VAL A 218 -13.64 -7.90 -22.29
N ASP A 219 -13.63 -7.74 -23.61
CA ASP A 219 -13.09 -8.73 -24.53
C ASP A 219 -11.57 -8.65 -24.61
N PHE A 220 -10.89 -9.50 -23.87
CA PHE A 220 -9.42 -9.57 -23.86
C PHE A 220 -8.83 -10.22 -25.11
N ALA A 221 -9.63 -10.89 -25.95
CA ALA A 221 -9.16 -11.46 -27.22
C ALA A 221 -8.65 -10.36 -28.18
N ASN A 222 -9.06 -9.11 -27.95
CA ASN A 222 -8.57 -7.93 -28.64
C ASN A 222 -7.82 -7.00 -27.67
N PRO A 223 -6.54 -7.30 -27.30
CA PRO A 223 -5.83 -6.64 -26.22
C PRO A 223 -5.72 -5.13 -26.34
N GLY A 224 -5.46 -4.63 -27.55
CA GLY A 224 -5.32 -3.19 -27.79
C GLY A 224 -6.61 -2.42 -27.58
N GLU A 225 -7.75 -2.99 -27.95
CA GLU A 225 -9.06 -2.37 -27.71
C GLU A 225 -9.46 -2.51 -26.24
N ALA A 226 -9.21 -3.67 -25.62
CA ALA A 226 -9.43 -3.88 -24.20
C ALA A 226 -8.67 -2.86 -23.34
N ALA A 227 -7.39 -2.63 -23.65
CA ALA A 227 -6.56 -1.64 -22.94
C ALA A 227 -7.14 -0.22 -23.06
N LYS A 228 -7.57 0.19 -24.28
CA LYS A 228 -8.21 1.49 -24.49
C LYS A 228 -9.50 1.66 -23.68
N GLN A 229 -10.36 0.65 -23.73
CA GLN A 229 -11.65 0.67 -23.01
C GLN A 229 -11.44 0.73 -21.50
N ILE A 230 -10.51 -0.05 -20.96
CA ILE A 230 -10.19 -0.06 -19.53
C ILE A 230 -9.59 1.29 -19.12
N ASN A 231 -8.60 1.81 -19.85
CA ASN A 231 -7.98 3.09 -19.54
C ASN A 231 -9.02 4.23 -19.55
N ALA A 232 -9.85 4.31 -20.59
CA ALA A 232 -10.93 5.31 -20.66
C ALA A 232 -11.97 5.16 -19.54
N PHE A 233 -12.31 3.91 -19.17
CA PHE A 233 -13.25 3.65 -18.09
C PHE A 233 -12.72 4.12 -16.73
N VAL A 234 -11.45 3.88 -16.46
CA VAL A 234 -10.80 4.26 -15.21
C VAL A 234 -10.55 5.77 -15.17
N GLU A 235 -10.06 6.36 -16.27
CA GLU A 235 -9.86 7.81 -16.38
C GLU A 235 -11.15 8.60 -16.12
N ALA A 236 -12.26 8.17 -16.67
CA ALA A 236 -13.56 8.80 -16.45
C ALA A 236 -14.05 8.76 -14.98
N ARG A 237 -13.43 7.95 -14.13
CA ARG A 237 -13.78 7.71 -12.72
C ARG A 237 -12.68 8.08 -11.73
N SER A 238 -11.49 8.41 -12.22
CA SER A 238 -10.41 8.96 -11.40
C SER A 238 -10.53 10.48 -11.31
N GLU A 239 -10.25 11.02 -10.13
CA GLU A 239 -10.12 12.46 -9.92
C GLU A 239 -8.75 12.91 -10.45
N GLY A 240 -8.66 13.22 -11.72
CA GLY A 240 -7.44 13.76 -12.35
C GLY A 240 -7.09 13.06 -13.67
N GLN A 241 -6.20 13.71 -14.43
CA GLN A 241 -5.61 13.08 -15.61
C GLN A 241 -4.73 11.91 -15.17
N SER A 242 -5.07 10.74 -15.65
CA SER A 242 -4.31 9.53 -15.44
C SER A 242 -3.67 9.14 -16.75
N ASP A 243 -2.35 9.02 -16.79
CA ASP A 243 -1.70 8.42 -17.94
C ASP A 243 -2.21 6.99 -18.18
N ALA A 244 -2.17 6.55 -19.43
CA ALA A 244 -2.57 5.19 -19.79
C ALA A 244 -1.70 4.18 -19.03
N TRP A 245 -2.28 3.54 -18.02
CA TRP A 245 -1.58 2.65 -17.09
C TRP A 245 -1.64 1.17 -17.48
N LEU A 246 -2.38 0.87 -18.54
CA LEU A 246 -2.51 -0.48 -19.06
C LEU A 246 -2.19 -0.47 -20.56
N ALA A 247 -1.07 -1.09 -20.95
CA ALA A 247 -0.64 -1.20 -22.34
C ALA A 247 -0.72 -2.64 -22.86
N ASP A 248 -0.24 -3.59 -22.07
CA ASP A 248 -0.09 -4.98 -22.47
C ASP A 248 -1.06 -5.88 -21.71
N ILE A 249 -1.98 -6.50 -22.42
CA ILE A 249 -2.89 -7.50 -21.89
C ILE A 249 -2.65 -8.83 -22.60
N ASP A 250 -2.49 -9.91 -21.84
CA ASP A 250 -2.48 -11.25 -22.41
C ASP A 250 -3.89 -11.60 -22.90
N PRO A 251 -4.10 -11.91 -24.20
CA PRO A 251 -5.42 -12.25 -24.74
C PRO A 251 -6.04 -13.51 -24.12
N SER A 252 -5.26 -14.33 -23.43
CA SER A 252 -5.75 -15.48 -22.66
C SER A 252 -6.29 -15.11 -21.27
N SER A 253 -6.19 -13.82 -20.88
CA SER A 253 -6.68 -13.33 -19.59
C SER A 253 -8.19 -13.51 -19.46
N GLN A 254 -8.65 -13.86 -18.28
CA GLN A 254 -10.06 -13.98 -17.95
C GLN A 254 -10.46 -13.03 -16.82
N LEU A 255 -9.48 -12.58 -16.03
CA LEU A 255 -9.66 -11.63 -14.93
C LEU A 255 -8.48 -10.65 -14.90
N LEU A 256 -8.80 -9.36 -14.78
CA LEU A 256 -7.88 -8.30 -14.45
C LEU A 256 -8.39 -7.58 -13.21
N PHE A 257 -7.51 -7.33 -12.27
CA PHE A 257 -7.80 -6.66 -11.01
C PHE A 257 -7.01 -5.36 -10.93
N ALA A 258 -7.68 -4.28 -10.57
CA ALA A 258 -7.07 -2.97 -10.54
C ALA A 258 -7.48 -2.19 -9.29
N VAL A 259 -6.50 -1.63 -8.59
CA VAL A 259 -6.72 -0.73 -7.45
C VAL A 259 -6.05 0.60 -7.74
N ASP A 260 -6.79 1.69 -7.57
CA ASP A 260 -6.27 3.06 -7.57
C ASP A 260 -6.43 3.63 -6.15
N VAL A 261 -5.31 3.94 -5.51
CA VAL A 261 -5.28 4.56 -4.17
C VAL A 261 -4.61 5.91 -4.23
N ARG A 262 -5.29 6.93 -3.71
CA ARG A 262 -4.86 8.32 -3.80
C ARG A 262 -4.84 8.96 -2.43
N LEU A 263 -3.78 9.73 -2.16
CA LEU A 263 -3.68 10.58 -0.97
C LEU A 263 -3.18 11.97 -1.36
N ALA A 264 -3.99 12.97 -1.15
CA ALA A 264 -3.56 14.35 -1.22
C ALA A 264 -3.49 14.93 0.19
N VAL A 265 -2.36 15.57 0.50
CA VAL A 265 -2.04 16.17 1.79
C VAL A 265 -1.88 17.66 1.59
N ASN A 266 -2.72 18.45 2.28
CA ASN A 266 -2.61 19.91 2.35
C ASN A 266 -2.10 20.29 3.75
N VAL A 267 -0.79 20.52 3.87
CA VAL A 267 -0.17 20.77 5.17
C VAL A 267 -0.58 22.13 5.71
N LYS A 268 -1.29 22.14 6.85
CA LYS A 268 -1.64 23.39 7.55
C LYS A 268 -0.40 24.14 8.01
N GLN A 269 -0.48 25.46 7.97
CA GLN A 269 0.62 26.35 8.35
C GLN A 269 1.89 26.19 7.51
N ALA A 270 1.88 25.34 6.48
CA ALA A 270 2.90 25.35 5.47
C ALA A 270 2.55 26.40 4.40
N PHE A 271 3.53 27.13 3.95
CA PHE A 271 3.37 28.04 2.82
C PHE A 271 4.36 27.69 1.71
N LEU A 272 3.93 27.95 0.49
CA LEU A 272 4.78 27.80 -0.68
C LEU A 272 5.75 28.99 -0.74
N LEU A 273 7.04 28.72 -0.89
CA LEU A 273 8.03 29.78 -1.08
C LEU A 273 7.79 30.51 -2.40
N LYS A 274 7.98 31.85 -2.41
CA LYS A 274 7.75 32.68 -3.60
C LYS A 274 8.62 32.29 -4.79
N GLU A 275 9.84 31.85 -4.52
CA GLU A 275 10.80 31.45 -5.54
C GLU A 275 11.14 29.96 -5.39
N PRO A 276 11.16 29.21 -6.52
CA PRO A 276 11.66 27.84 -6.51
C PRO A 276 13.09 27.78 -5.97
N GLN A 277 13.40 26.69 -5.26
CA GLN A 277 14.70 26.46 -4.66
C GLN A 277 15.46 25.34 -5.38
N GLU A 278 16.77 25.33 -5.21
CA GLU A 278 17.62 24.29 -5.78
C GLU A 278 17.42 22.94 -5.08
N PHE A 279 17.20 21.90 -5.89
CA PHE A 279 17.22 20.50 -5.47
C PHE A 279 18.29 19.75 -6.27
N TRP A 280 19.20 19.08 -5.58
CA TRP A 280 20.30 18.33 -6.16
C TRP A 280 19.88 16.89 -6.43
N VAL A 281 19.59 16.58 -7.68
CA VAL A 281 19.22 15.22 -8.14
C VAL A 281 20.41 14.24 -7.97
N ASP A 282 21.60 14.74 -8.27
CA ASP A 282 22.89 14.05 -8.07
C ASP A 282 24.00 15.09 -7.78
N SER A 283 25.28 14.67 -7.78
CA SER A 283 26.42 15.54 -7.50
C SER A 283 26.59 16.71 -8.49
N ASP A 284 26.12 16.54 -9.72
CA ASP A 284 26.37 17.45 -10.84
C ASP A 284 25.11 18.09 -11.40
N THR A 285 23.93 17.53 -11.06
CA THR A 285 22.64 17.93 -11.62
C THR A 285 21.76 18.56 -10.54
N LYS A 286 21.32 19.78 -10.78
CA LYS A 286 20.31 20.46 -9.93
C LYS A 286 19.12 20.92 -10.74
N VAL A 287 17.96 20.94 -10.10
CA VAL A 287 16.70 21.44 -10.64
C VAL A 287 16.11 22.50 -9.71
N LEU A 288 15.28 23.40 -10.23
CA LEU A 288 14.55 24.36 -9.43
C LEU A 288 13.14 23.81 -9.14
N VAL A 289 12.82 23.65 -7.86
CA VAL A 289 11.57 23.02 -7.42
C VAL A 289 10.77 23.96 -6.50
N PRO A 290 9.44 23.94 -6.56
CA PRO A 290 8.60 24.64 -5.59
C PRO A 290 8.79 23.99 -4.21
N MET A 291 9.12 24.81 -3.21
CA MET A 291 9.37 24.33 -1.84
C MET A 291 8.30 24.83 -0.89
N LEU A 292 7.86 23.93 -0.02
CA LEU A 292 7.04 24.23 1.14
C LEU A 292 7.94 24.59 2.32
N SER A 293 7.50 25.54 3.15
CA SER A 293 8.13 25.87 4.42
C SER A 293 7.12 25.72 5.55
N VAL A 294 7.50 25.02 6.59
CA VAL A 294 6.69 24.84 7.81
C VAL A 294 7.59 24.88 9.04
N THR A 295 7.13 25.58 10.08
CA THR A 295 7.88 25.70 11.36
C THR A 295 7.05 25.09 12.47
N GLY A 296 7.67 24.28 13.33
CA GLY A 296 6.98 23.65 14.44
C GLY A 296 7.87 22.71 15.25
N THR A 297 7.24 22.11 16.26
CA THR A 297 7.86 21.06 17.06
C THR A 297 7.62 19.72 16.40
N PHE A 298 8.67 19.14 15.82
CA PHE A 298 8.62 17.83 15.16
C PHE A 298 9.53 16.84 15.88
N LYS A 299 9.29 15.55 15.68
CA LYS A 299 10.21 14.55 16.22
C LYS A 299 11.34 14.31 15.23
N TYR A 300 12.56 14.39 15.71
CA TYR A 300 13.78 14.35 14.89
C TYR A 300 14.85 13.48 15.53
N GLN A 301 15.62 12.80 14.70
CA GLN A 301 16.83 12.10 15.10
C GLN A 301 17.78 11.94 13.91
N THR A 302 19.09 12.01 14.20
CA THR A 302 20.13 11.47 13.33
C THR A 302 20.41 10.04 13.78
N ASP A 303 20.65 9.11 12.84
CA ASP A 303 21.03 7.74 13.18
C ASP A 303 22.34 7.67 13.97
N ALA A 304 22.61 6.55 14.63
CA ALA A 304 23.78 6.39 15.50
C ALA A 304 25.13 6.53 14.76
N SER A 305 25.16 6.25 13.46
CA SER A 305 26.33 6.41 12.59
C SER A 305 26.46 7.83 12.02
N GLY A 306 25.45 8.68 12.15
CA GLY A 306 25.40 10.02 11.58
C GLY A 306 25.29 10.03 10.06
N THR A 307 24.78 8.95 9.44
CA THR A 307 24.70 8.80 7.99
C THR A 307 23.39 9.28 7.40
N PHE A 308 22.32 9.28 8.18
CA PHE A 308 21.03 9.83 7.75
C PHE A 308 20.26 10.47 8.90
N SER A 309 19.31 11.31 8.58
CA SER A 309 18.39 11.92 9.54
C SER A 309 16.95 11.49 9.27
N MET A 310 16.18 11.42 10.34
CA MET A 310 14.75 11.10 10.33
C MET A 310 13.94 12.22 10.95
N LEU A 311 12.80 12.52 10.33
CA LEU A 311 11.88 13.53 10.80
C LEU A 311 10.45 12.98 10.73
N GLU A 312 9.70 13.03 11.83
CA GLU A 312 8.28 12.71 11.89
C GLU A 312 7.48 14.00 11.99
N VAL A 313 6.67 14.25 10.96
CA VAL A 313 5.78 15.43 10.85
C VAL A 313 4.34 14.96 10.94
N PRO A 314 3.56 15.39 11.93
CA PRO A 314 2.12 15.15 11.93
C PRO A 314 1.48 15.83 10.72
N ILE A 315 0.64 15.10 9.99
CA ILE A 315 -0.18 15.63 8.90
C ILE A 315 -1.64 15.37 9.22
N GLY A 316 -2.40 16.44 9.37
CA GLY A 316 -3.73 16.34 9.92
C GLY A 316 -3.74 15.75 11.34
N ARG A 317 -4.86 15.18 11.71
CA ARG A 317 -5.04 14.57 13.05
C ARG A 317 -4.67 13.09 13.09
N THR A 318 -4.72 12.42 11.96
CA THR A 318 -4.78 10.96 11.86
C THR A 318 -3.56 10.34 11.18
N ALA A 319 -2.69 11.13 10.56
CA ALA A 319 -1.54 10.60 9.83
C ALA A 319 -0.20 11.23 10.27
N LEU A 320 0.86 10.54 9.94
CA LEU A 320 2.26 10.93 10.19
C LEU A 320 3.02 10.81 8.87
N LEU A 321 3.74 11.87 8.50
CA LEU A 321 4.72 11.86 7.43
C LEU A 321 6.10 11.66 8.04
N VAL A 322 6.77 10.61 7.65
CA VAL A 322 8.15 10.31 8.05
C VAL A 322 9.06 10.58 6.86
N LEU A 323 10.07 11.41 7.08
CA LEU A 323 11.03 11.84 6.08
C LEU A 323 12.41 11.32 6.48
N LEU A 324 13.13 10.72 5.54
CA LEU A 324 14.48 10.21 5.75
C LEU A 324 15.39 10.77 4.66
N GLN A 325 16.48 11.43 5.06
CA GLN A 325 17.44 11.95 4.09
C GLN A 325 18.86 11.56 4.49
N PRO A 326 19.74 11.30 3.50
CA PRO A 326 21.16 11.16 3.75
C PRO A 326 21.76 12.46 4.27
N VAL A 327 22.68 12.36 5.24
CA VAL A 327 23.51 13.50 5.69
C VAL A 327 24.82 13.56 4.92
N ALA A 328 25.62 14.59 5.16
CA ALA A 328 26.87 14.83 4.44
C ALA A 328 27.79 13.59 4.43
N GLY A 329 28.22 13.17 3.25
CA GLY A 329 29.08 12.01 3.03
C GLY A 329 28.35 10.67 2.86
N SER A 330 27.03 10.67 2.85
CA SER A 330 26.18 9.51 2.58
C SER A 330 25.25 9.80 1.38
N ASP A 331 24.73 8.74 0.78
CA ASP A 331 23.78 8.80 -0.32
C ASP A 331 22.51 8.00 -0.03
N LEU A 332 21.56 8.06 -0.95
CA LEU A 332 20.28 7.40 -0.81
C LEU A 332 20.42 5.86 -0.79
N GLU A 333 21.34 5.31 -1.60
CA GLU A 333 21.58 3.86 -1.68
C GLU A 333 22.11 3.32 -0.34
N HIS A 334 23.01 4.07 0.30
CA HIS A 334 23.48 3.73 1.64
C HIS A 334 22.35 3.79 2.66
N LEU A 335 21.53 4.85 2.64
CA LEU A 335 20.36 4.95 3.53
C LEU A 335 19.42 3.77 3.35
N GLU A 336 19.08 3.42 2.11
CA GLU A 336 18.23 2.28 1.79
C GLU A 336 18.79 0.96 2.33
N SER A 337 20.12 0.79 2.29
CA SER A 337 20.79 -0.40 2.84
C SER A 337 20.70 -0.51 4.37
N GLN A 338 20.54 0.60 5.06
CA GLN A 338 20.45 0.66 6.53
C GLN A 338 19.01 0.49 7.07
N LEU A 339 18.01 0.58 6.21
CA LEU A 339 16.62 0.41 6.63
C LEU A 339 16.36 -1.01 7.14
N SER A 340 15.71 -1.10 8.29
CA SER A 340 15.27 -2.38 8.82
C SER A 340 14.04 -2.89 8.07
N TRP A 341 14.19 -4.02 7.38
CA TRP A 341 13.10 -4.70 6.67
C TRP A 341 12.12 -5.41 7.62
N GLN A 342 12.53 -5.66 8.86
CA GLN A 342 11.81 -6.54 9.77
C GLN A 342 10.93 -5.82 10.78
N SER A 343 11.15 -4.53 11.01
CA SER A 343 10.45 -3.81 12.06
C SER A 343 10.52 -2.30 11.88
N SER A 344 9.41 -1.64 12.18
CA SER A 344 9.30 -0.17 12.26
C SER A 344 9.81 0.41 13.60
N ALA A 345 10.49 -0.39 14.44
CA ALA A 345 10.94 0.01 15.78
C ALA A 345 11.89 1.23 15.77
N TRP A 346 12.57 1.51 14.66
CA TRP A 346 13.42 2.69 14.48
C TRP A 346 12.64 4.02 14.61
N LEU A 347 11.34 4.02 14.32
CA LEU A 347 10.46 5.19 14.50
C LEU A 347 10.25 5.58 15.99
N GLN A 348 10.54 4.69 16.92
CA GLN A 348 10.28 4.93 18.36
C GLN A 348 11.35 5.77 19.05
N ARG A 349 12.48 6.05 18.40
CA ARG A 349 13.63 6.72 18.99
C ARG A 349 13.68 8.22 18.76
N LEU A 350 12.71 8.78 18.06
CA LEU A 350 12.66 10.19 17.69
C LEU A 350 12.33 11.07 18.92
N SER A 351 12.99 12.22 19.04
CA SER A 351 12.78 13.19 20.11
C SER A 351 12.27 14.54 19.58
N PRO A 352 11.41 15.25 20.34
CA PRO A 352 10.89 16.56 19.92
C PRO A 352 12.02 17.59 19.74
N ARG A 353 11.93 18.37 18.66
CA ARG A 353 12.81 19.49 18.33
C ARG A 353 12.02 20.62 17.68
N GLU A 354 12.40 21.86 17.96
CA GLU A 354 11.93 23.03 17.22
C GLU A 354 12.64 23.06 15.87
N ILE A 355 11.87 22.96 14.76
CA ILE A 355 12.41 22.79 13.40
C ILE A 355 11.74 23.76 12.46
N LYS A 356 12.57 24.39 11.60
CA LYS A 356 12.13 25.04 10.38
C LYS A 356 12.40 24.11 9.20
N LEU A 357 11.36 23.47 8.73
CA LEU A 357 11.41 22.47 7.65
C LEU A 357 11.14 23.10 6.31
N LYS A 358 12.00 22.81 5.34
CA LYS A 358 11.74 23.06 3.91
C LYS A 358 11.76 21.74 3.16
N LEU A 359 10.73 21.48 2.35
CA LEU A 359 10.63 20.27 1.55
C LEU A 359 9.92 20.57 0.22
N PRO A 360 10.20 19.80 -0.85
CA PRO A 360 9.53 19.98 -2.12
C PRO A 360 8.02 19.79 -1.99
N ALA A 361 7.24 20.61 -2.68
CA ALA A 361 5.88 20.24 -3.03
C ALA A 361 5.97 19.05 -4.01
N LEU A 362 5.18 18.02 -3.78
CA LEU A 362 5.28 16.76 -4.52
C LEU A 362 3.96 16.41 -5.20
N THR A 363 4.06 15.88 -6.40
CA THR A 363 3.01 15.08 -7.04
C THR A 363 3.70 13.85 -7.60
N LEU A 364 3.37 12.68 -7.11
CA LEU A 364 3.95 11.41 -7.50
C LEU A 364 2.83 10.45 -7.88
N GLU A 365 3.03 9.73 -8.96
CA GLU A 365 2.14 8.67 -9.40
C GLU A 365 2.99 7.48 -9.87
N ASP A 366 2.64 6.27 -9.44
CA ASP A 366 3.30 5.06 -9.88
C ASP A 366 2.28 3.93 -10.00
N SER A 367 2.54 3.01 -10.94
CA SER A 367 1.68 1.88 -11.22
C SER A 367 2.52 0.60 -11.26
N SER A 368 2.14 -0.36 -10.45
CA SER A 368 2.84 -1.64 -10.32
C SER A 368 1.92 -2.81 -10.65
N ASP A 369 2.38 -3.75 -11.47
CA ASP A 369 1.75 -5.05 -11.61
C ASP A 369 2.25 -5.99 -10.51
N LEU A 370 1.32 -6.42 -9.65
CA LEU A 370 1.65 -7.30 -8.53
C LEU A 370 2.24 -8.64 -8.97
N GLN A 371 1.88 -9.14 -10.15
CA GLN A 371 2.47 -10.37 -10.69
C GLN A 371 3.93 -10.18 -11.07
N GLU A 372 4.28 -9.04 -11.66
CA GLU A 372 5.67 -8.68 -11.98
C GLU A 372 6.49 -8.50 -10.71
N LEU A 373 5.94 -7.80 -9.70
CA LEU A 373 6.59 -7.64 -8.40
C LEU A 373 6.86 -8.96 -7.69
N LEU A 374 5.91 -9.90 -7.73
CA LEU A 374 6.11 -11.24 -7.17
C LEU A 374 7.19 -12.03 -7.91
N ALA A 375 7.27 -11.89 -9.23
CA ALA A 375 8.31 -12.49 -10.04
C ALA A 375 9.71 -11.90 -9.73
N ASP A 376 9.81 -10.58 -9.57
CA ASP A 376 11.04 -9.88 -9.19
C ASP A 376 11.53 -10.27 -7.78
N MET A 377 10.62 -10.73 -6.93
CA MET A 377 10.93 -11.30 -5.62
C MET A 377 11.29 -12.79 -5.67
N GLU A 378 11.44 -13.37 -6.87
CA GLU A 378 11.70 -14.79 -7.10
C GLU A 378 10.64 -15.72 -6.48
N LEU A 379 9.42 -15.22 -6.33
CA LEU A 379 8.30 -16.01 -5.83
C LEU A 379 7.62 -16.76 -6.98
N PRO A 380 7.08 -17.96 -6.72
CA PRO A 380 6.33 -18.69 -7.72
C PRO A 380 5.12 -17.88 -8.21
N ALA A 381 4.59 -18.28 -9.37
CA ALA A 381 3.43 -17.59 -9.97
C ALA A 381 2.14 -17.83 -9.15
N LEU A 382 2.07 -17.19 -7.98
CA LEU A 382 0.96 -17.36 -7.01
C LEU A 382 -0.40 -16.96 -7.58
N LEU A 383 -0.42 -16.01 -8.50
CA LEU A 383 -1.62 -15.48 -9.14
C LEU A 383 -1.73 -15.92 -10.61
N GLY A 384 -0.76 -16.68 -11.12
CA GLY A 384 -0.64 -17.07 -12.52
C GLY A 384 -1.44 -18.31 -12.90
N LYS A 385 -1.06 -18.90 -14.04
CA LYS A 385 -1.67 -20.15 -14.54
C LYS A 385 -1.49 -21.28 -13.52
N GLY A 386 -2.59 -21.95 -13.20
CA GLY A 386 -2.61 -23.06 -12.23
C GLY A 386 -3.00 -22.63 -10.81
N ALA A 387 -3.13 -21.36 -10.53
CA ALA A 387 -3.72 -20.88 -9.27
C ALA A 387 -5.20 -21.26 -9.19
N ASP A 388 -5.61 -21.73 -8.03
CA ASP A 388 -7.00 -22.16 -7.78
C ASP A 388 -7.81 -21.02 -7.15
N PHE A 389 -8.61 -20.38 -7.99
CA PHE A 389 -9.54 -19.31 -7.61
C PHE A 389 -11.00 -19.74 -7.70
N SER A 390 -11.27 -21.00 -7.36
CA SER A 390 -12.62 -21.59 -7.41
C SER A 390 -13.66 -20.93 -6.51
N LYS A 391 -13.26 -20.01 -5.61
CA LYS A 391 -14.18 -19.17 -4.84
C LYS A 391 -14.47 -17.81 -5.49
N ILE A 392 -13.78 -17.46 -6.57
CA ILE A 392 -14.10 -16.27 -7.38
C ILE A 392 -15.14 -16.63 -8.44
N SER A 393 -14.98 -17.78 -9.12
CA SER A 393 -15.84 -18.22 -10.23
C SER A 393 -15.84 -19.73 -10.38
N ASN A 394 -16.92 -20.27 -10.96
CA ASN A 394 -16.97 -21.66 -11.43
C ASN A 394 -16.07 -21.93 -12.65
N ALA A 395 -15.67 -20.89 -13.38
CA ALA A 395 -14.75 -21.01 -14.49
C ALA A 395 -13.31 -21.12 -13.95
N SER A 396 -12.46 -21.87 -14.65
CA SER A 396 -11.02 -21.82 -14.41
C SER A 396 -10.51 -20.45 -14.82
N LEU A 397 -10.10 -19.62 -13.84
CA LEU A 397 -9.68 -18.25 -14.07
C LEU A 397 -8.17 -18.15 -14.37
N THR A 398 -7.84 -17.47 -15.46
CA THR A 398 -6.49 -16.98 -15.73
C THR A 398 -6.43 -15.50 -15.37
N VAL A 399 -5.71 -15.16 -14.31
CA VAL A 399 -5.49 -13.77 -13.91
C VAL A 399 -4.41 -13.18 -14.80
N GLY A 400 -4.75 -12.13 -15.54
CA GLY A 400 -3.84 -11.45 -16.46
C GLY A 400 -2.96 -10.43 -15.75
N LYS A 401 -3.55 -9.34 -15.29
CA LYS A 401 -2.87 -8.24 -14.61
C LYS A 401 -3.50 -7.97 -13.25
N VAL A 402 -2.66 -7.60 -12.29
CA VAL A 402 -3.08 -7.13 -10.95
C VAL A 402 -2.41 -5.79 -10.70
N ILE A 403 -3.06 -4.73 -11.15
CA ILE A 403 -2.49 -3.38 -11.14
C ILE A 403 -2.80 -2.69 -9.81
N ASN A 404 -1.77 -2.18 -9.17
CA ASN A 404 -1.87 -1.28 -8.03
C ASN A 404 -1.29 0.08 -8.43
N LYS A 405 -2.17 1.06 -8.53
CA LYS A 405 -1.82 2.44 -8.80
C LYS A 405 -1.83 3.23 -7.50
N ALA A 406 -0.76 3.98 -7.26
CA ALA A 406 -0.61 4.85 -6.12
C ALA A 406 -0.41 6.29 -6.60
N PHE A 407 -1.14 7.22 -5.99
CA PHE A 407 -0.99 8.66 -6.20
C PHE A 407 -0.78 9.35 -4.87
N PHE A 408 0.25 10.18 -4.78
CA PHE A 408 0.57 10.98 -3.60
C PHE A 408 0.81 12.42 -3.97
N LYS A 409 0.12 13.34 -3.32
CA LYS A 409 0.31 14.78 -3.48
C LYS A 409 0.57 15.43 -2.12
N LEU A 410 1.60 16.26 -2.05
CA LEU A 410 1.94 17.08 -0.87
C LEU A 410 1.97 18.54 -1.28
N ALA A 411 1.09 19.32 -0.70
CA ALA A 411 0.91 20.76 -1.00
C ALA A 411 0.69 21.56 0.29
N SER A 412 0.70 22.89 0.18
CA SER A 412 0.21 23.77 1.24
C SER A 412 -1.32 23.86 1.19
N ASP A 413 -1.93 24.29 2.29
CA ASP A 413 -3.37 24.58 2.37
C ASP A 413 -3.78 25.88 1.65
N GLY A 414 -2.85 26.53 0.95
CA GLY A 414 -3.07 27.80 0.24
C GLY A 414 -2.87 29.05 1.12
N THR A 415 -2.39 28.89 2.36
CA THR A 415 -1.96 30.03 3.18
C THR A 415 -0.80 30.76 2.52
N ASP A 416 -0.96 32.05 2.31
CA ASP A 416 0.10 32.90 1.76
C ASP A 416 1.24 33.06 2.77
N GLN A 417 2.46 33.19 2.26
CA GLN A 417 3.61 33.53 3.08
C GLN A 417 3.32 34.83 3.82
N PRO A 418 3.50 34.91 5.16
CA PRO A 418 3.37 36.15 5.90
C PRO A 418 4.18 37.27 5.24
N GLU A 419 3.55 38.43 5.01
CA GLU A 419 4.22 39.61 4.37
C GLU A 419 5.42 40.09 5.18
N ASP A 420 5.41 39.87 6.50
CA ASP A 420 6.48 40.26 7.41
C ASP A 420 7.17 39.01 8.02
N PRO A 421 8.39 38.68 7.56
CA PRO A 421 9.18 37.59 8.18
C PRO A 421 9.48 37.83 9.66
N ALA A 422 9.41 39.07 10.14
CA ALA A 422 9.64 39.45 11.53
C ALA A 422 8.40 39.24 12.43
N ALA A 423 7.23 39.01 11.87
CA ALA A 423 6.02 38.70 12.63
C ALA A 423 6.01 37.25 13.18
N GLN A 424 6.82 36.35 12.64
CA GLN A 424 7.16 35.10 13.30
C GLN A 424 8.12 35.43 14.44
N LYS A 425 7.70 35.25 15.69
CA LYS A 425 8.57 35.41 16.86
C LYS A 425 9.82 34.55 16.68
N GLU A 426 10.91 35.16 16.19
CA GLU A 426 12.23 34.54 16.05
C GLU A 426 12.99 34.42 17.40
N ASP A 427 12.29 34.29 18.53
CA ASP A 427 12.95 34.09 19.83
C ASP A 427 13.32 32.64 20.12
N GLY A 428 13.11 31.72 19.16
CA GLY A 428 13.46 30.30 19.29
C GLY A 428 14.70 29.92 18.49
N VAL A 429 15.56 29.09 19.06
CA VAL A 429 16.64 28.42 18.32
C VAL A 429 16.03 27.25 17.55
N TYR A 430 15.71 27.45 16.28
CA TYR A 430 15.22 26.41 15.39
C TYR A 430 16.36 25.66 14.73
N LEU A 431 16.17 24.35 14.54
CA LEU A 431 17.01 23.55 13.66
C LEU A 431 16.49 23.68 12.23
N ASP A 432 17.30 24.24 11.33
CA ASP A 432 16.98 24.29 9.92
C ASP A 432 17.16 22.91 9.27
N VAL A 433 16.10 22.36 8.69
CA VAL A 433 16.10 21.11 7.95
C VAL A 433 15.57 21.37 6.54
N THR A 434 16.38 21.11 5.53
CA THR A 434 15.99 21.29 4.13
C THR A 434 16.18 19.99 3.36
N LEU A 435 15.11 19.48 2.78
CA LEU A 435 15.14 18.33 1.90
C LEU A 435 15.41 18.81 0.46
N ASN A 436 16.65 18.99 0.12
CA ASN A 436 17.11 19.45 -1.20
C ASN A 436 18.00 18.44 -1.92
N LYS A 437 17.92 17.17 -1.54
CA LYS A 437 18.60 16.01 -2.12
C LYS A 437 17.65 14.83 -2.11
N PRO A 438 17.94 13.74 -2.86
CA PRO A 438 17.12 12.53 -2.84
C PRO A 438 16.83 12.03 -1.42
N PHE A 439 15.60 11.70 -1.16
CA PHE A 439 15.11 11.29 0.16
C PHE A 439 14.02 10.23 0.06
N LEU A 440 13.76 9.56 1.18
CA LEU A 440 12.63 8.66 1.34
C LEU A 440 11.54 9.32 2.18
N PHE A 441 10.30 8.96 1.90
CA PHE A 441 9.19 9.30 2.78
C PHE A 441 8.28 8.11 2.99
N ALA A 442 7.61 8.08 4.13
CA ALA A 442 6.54 7.14 4.40
C ALA A 442 5.38 7.87 5.09
N VAL A 443 4.16 7.44 4.78
CA VAL A 443 2.94 7.94 5.45
C VAL A 443 2.35 6.80 6.27
N PHE A 444 2.15 7.06 7.55
CA PHE A 444 1.54 6.11 8.49
C PHE A 444 0.20 6.62 8.99
N GLU A 445 -0.78 5.74 9.16
CA GLU A 445 -1.92 6.04 9.99
C GLU A 445 -1.45 6.05 11.46
N LYS A 446 -1.82 7.12 12.19
CA LYS A 446 -1.24 7.45 13.50
C LYS A 446 -1.57 6.45 14.60
N GLN A 447 -2.79 5.91 14.61
CA GLN A 447 -3.29 5.04 15.67
C GLN A 447 -2.86 3.59 15.46
N SER A 448 -3.02 3.06 14.25
CA SER A 448 -2.65 1.69 13.91
C SER A 448 -1.18 1.53 13.59
N ARG A 449 -0.51 2.62 13.20
CA ARG A 449 0.88 2.63 12.67
C ARG A 449 1.00 1.85 11.35
N ALA A 450 -0.10 1.62 10.65
CA ALA A 450 -0.09 0.99 9.33
C ALA A 450 0.53 1.94 8.29
N MET A 451 1.41 1.40 7.46
CA MET A 451 2.07 2.14 6.38
C MET A 451 1.13 2.28 5.18
N LEU A 452 0.65 3.49 4.95
CA LEU A 452 -0.28 3.82 3.87
C LEU A 452 0.46 4.03 2.54
N PHE A 453 1.58 4.77 2.58
CA PHE A 453 2.41 5.07 1.43
C PHE A 453 3.89 4.98 1.80
N LEU A 454 4.69 4.60 0.82
CA LEU A 454 6.15 4.59 0.89
C LEU A 454 6.68 5.09 -0.45
N GLY A 455 7.60 6.04 -0.43
CA GLY A 455 8.15 6.62 -1.64
C GLY A 455 9.62 6.99 -1.54
N ARG A 456 10.24 7.02 -2.72
CA ARG A 456 11.58 7.53 -2.97
C ARG A 456 11.48 8.70 -3.93
N VAL A 457 12.03 9.83 -3.55
CA VAL A 457 12.09 11.04 -4.37
C VAL A 457 13.52 11.27 -4.80
N VAL A 458 13.80 11.07 -6.08
CA VAL A 458 15.09 11.37 -6.71
C VAL A 458 15.02 12.71 -7.43
N ASN A 459 13.92 12.96 -8.13
CA ASN A 459 13.65 14.23 -8.79
C ASN A 459 12.19 14.66 -8.55
N PRO A 460 11.95 15.73 -7.77
CA PRO A 460 10.59 16.17 -7.45
C PRO A 460 9.76 16.69 -8.63
N LEU A 461 10.39 16.97 -9.79
CA LEU A 461 9.71 17.44 -11.00
C LEU A 461 9.19 16.29 -11.89
N HIS A 462 9.59 15.05 -11.59
CA HIS A 462 9.11 13.88 -12.30
C HIS A 462 7.99 13.23 -11.50
N GLU A 463 6.85 13.07 -12.14
CA GLU A 463 5.69 12.34 -11.61
C GLU A 463 5.98 10.87 -11.43
#